data_288f14ce0a03e891c14d206b74878036
#
_entry.id   288f14ce0a03e891c14d206b74878036
#
_cell.length_a   1.000
_cell.length_b   1.000
_cell.length_c   1.000
_cell.angle_alpha   90.00
_cell.angle_beta   90.00
_cell.angle_gamma   90.00
#
_symmetry.space_group_name_H-M   'P 1'
#
loop_
_entity.id
_entity.type
_entity.pdbx_description
1 polymer ?
#
loop_
_entity_poly.entity_id
_entity_poly.type
_entity_poly.pdbx_seq_one_letter_code
_entity_poly.pdbx_strand_id
1 'polypeptide(L)'
;MTYTNTLLSRRLLATALVLVCTLLKAQSSLAQDFRDFHQFFNDSTLRLDYVFAGDCNRQHIFVDAMTVTPRWYGRKMRLDSLPLRGNGRIVMTDDASGKVIYQHSFSTLFQEWIATDEAR
;
A
#
# COMPACT_ATOMS: atom_id res chain seq x y z
N MET A 1 5.87 -32.49 48.43
CA MET A 1 5.27 -31.18 48.04
C MET A 1 6.08 -30.50 46.94
N THR A 2 6.36 -31.18 45.82
CA THR A 2 7.30 -30.71 44.75
C THR A 2 6.75 -30.81 43.34
N TYR A 3 5.49 -31.24 43.12
CA TYR A 3 4.92 -31.46 41.81
C TYR A 3 4.28 -30.19 41.14
N THR A 4 3.93 -29.18 41.91
CA THR A 4 3.24 -27.98 41.42
C THR A 4 4.20 -27.00 40.77
N ASN A 5 5.45 -26.92 41.16
CA ASN A 5 6.43 -25.98 40.62
C ASN A 5 6.92 -26.33 39.20
N THR A 6 6.94 -27.61 38.84
CA THR A 6 7.38 -28.05 37.51
C THR A 6 6.35 -27.79 36.41
N LEU A 7 5.07 -27.87 36.73
CA LEU A 7 3.99 -27.55 35.78
C LEU A 7 3.87 -26.04 35.50
N LEU A 8 4.10 -25.22 36.53
CA LEU A 8 4.09 -23.77 36.39
C LEU A 8 5.28 -23.27 35.55
N SER A 9 6.47 -23.84 35.77
CA SER A 9 7.67 -23.49 34.98
C SER A 9 7.56 -23.94 33.53
N ARG A 10 6.94 -25.08 33.22
CA ARG A 10 6.71 -25.57 31.86
C ARG A 10 5.69 -24.70 31.10
N ARG A 11 4.67 -24.21 31.78
CA ARG A 11 3.67 -23.27 31.16
C ARG A 11 4.29 -21.90 30.88
N LEU A 12 5.11 -21.36 31.80
CA LEU A 12 5.83 -20.11 31.60
C LEU A 12 6.85 -20.21 30.44
N LEU A 13 7.55 -21.32 30.32
CA LEU A 13 8.48 -21.59 29.23
C LEU A 13 7.75 -21.70 27.90
N ALA A 14 6.59 -22.36 27.86
CA ALA A 14 5.79 -22.49 26.64
C ALA A 14 5.24 -21.14 26.19
N THR A 15 4.74 -20.30 27.11
CA THR A 15 4.23 -18.95 26.75
C THR A 15 5.35 -18.03 26.30
N ALA A 16 6.52 -18.08 26.93
CA ALA A 16 7.69 -17.32 26.51
C ALA A 16 8.15 -17.74 25.10
N LEU A 17 8.17 -19.04 24.81
CA LEU A 17 8.53 -19.54 23.47
C LEU A 17 7.55 -19.06 22.37
N VAL A 18 6.25 -19.10 22.65
CA VAL A 18 5.23 -18.60 21.72
C VAL A 18 5.41 -17.10 21.47
N LEU A 19 5.67 -16.32 22.50
CA LEU A 19 5.90 -14.87 22.38
C LEU A 19 7.14 -14.57 21.51
N VAL A 20 8.24 -15.29 21.72
CA VAL A 20 9.46 -15.13 20.91
C VAL A 20 9.20 -15.52 19.44
N CYS A 21 8.48 -16.60 19.19
CA CYS A 21 8.13 -17.00 17.82
C CYS A 21 7.25 -15.97 17.10
N THR A 22 6.31 -15.31 17.79
CA THR A 22 5.47 -14.26 17.19
C THR A 22 6.27 -13.00 16.89
N LEU A 23 7.21 -12.62 17.76
CA LEU A 23 8.10 -11.48 17.52
C LEU A 23 9.04 -11.74 16.32
N LEU A 24 9.59 -12.94 16.20
CA LEU A 24 10.45 -13.31 15.07
C LEU A 24 9.69 -13.29 13.74
N LYS A 25 8.43 -13.73 13.71
CA LYS A 25 7.58 -13.65 12.49
C LYS A 25 7.27 -12.21 12.12
N ALA A 26 7.00 -11.33 13.08
CA ALA A 26 6.77 -9.91 12.83
C ALA A 26 7.99 -9.22 12.20
N GLN A 27 9.18 -9.51 12.69
CA GLN A 27 10.44 -8.98 12.13
C GLN A 27 10.71 -9.47 10.70
N SER A 28 10.42 -10.74 10.41
CA SER A 28 10.61 -11.28 9.06
C SER A 28 9.64 -10.66 8.04
N SER A 29 8.41 -10.38 8.44
CA SER A 29 7.42 -9.71 7.58
C SER A 29 7.85 -8.28 7.23
N LEU A 30 8.29 -7.49 8.21
CA LEU A 30 8.77 -6.13 7.98
C LEU A 30 10.00 -6.09 7.06
N ALA A 31 10.94 -7.02 7.24
CA ALA A 31 12.14 -7.13 6.41
C ALA A 31 11.81 -7.56 4.97
N GLN A 32 10.75 -8.34 4.77
CA GLN A 32 10.28 -8.75 3.45
C GLN A 32 9.66 -7.56 2.71
N ASP A 33 8.76 -6.82 3.34
CA ASP A 33 8.12 -5.63 2.76
C ASP A 33 9.16 -4.59 2.33
N PHE A 34 10.21 -4.38 3.14
CA PHE A 34 11.27 -3.43 2.80
C PHE A 34 12.14 -3.91 1.64
N ARG A 35 12.42 -5.22 1.54
CA ARG A 35 13.11 -5.81 0.39
C ARG A 35 12.31 -5.68 -0.90
N ASP A 36 10.99 -5.86 -0.82
CA ASP A 36 10.09 -5.72 -1.98
C ASP A 36 10.12 -4.28 -2.54
N PHE A 37 10.21 -3.25 -1.70
CA PHE A 37 10.37 -1.87 -2.19
C PHE A 37 11.61 -1.73 -3.08
N HIS A 38 12.78 -2.11 -2.57
CA HIS A 38 14.04 -1.96 -3.31
C HIS A 38 14.18 -2.90 -4.52
N GLN A 39 13.37 -3.94 -4.58
CA GLN A 39 13.31 -4.82 -5.75
C GLN A 39 12.64 -4.16 -6.95
N PHE A 40 11.58 -3.37 -6.72
CA PHE A 40 10.73 -2.80 -7.77
C PHE A 40 10.92 -1.29 -7.94
N PHE A 41 11.41 -0.59 -6.93
CA PHE A 41 11.46 0.87 -6.93
C PHE A 41 12.84 1.43 -6.62
N ASN A 42 13.16 2.52 -7.30
CA ASN A 42 14.28 3.41 -6.96
C ASN A 42 13.81 4.43 -5.91
N ASP A 43 14.77 5.11 -5.26
CA ASP A 43 14.46 6.20 -4.34
C ASP A 43 14.17 7.50 -5.14
N SER A 44 13.05 7.47 -5.87
CA SER A 44 12.58 8.58 -6.70
C SER A 44 11.06 8.66 -6.66
N THR A 45 10.52 9.84 -6.92
CA THR A 45 9.08 10.11 -7.01
C THR A 45 8.68 10.23 -8.47
N LEU A 46 7.71 9.42 -8.91
CA LEU A 46 7.02 9.62 -10.17
C LEU A 46 5.80 10.52 -9.92
N ARG A 47 5.85 11.73 -10.46
CA ARG A 47 4.69 12.63 -10.55
C ARG A 47 3.95 12.33 -11.85
N LEU A 48 2.65 12.11 -11.72
CA LEU A 48 1.74 11.90 -12.83
C LEU A 48 0.75 13.06 -12.88
N ASP A 49 0.84 13.86 -13.92
CA ASP A 49 -0.13 14.93 -14.21
C ASP A 49 -1.17 14.39 -15.19
N TYR A 50 -2.44 14.59 -14.87
CA TYR A 50 -3.54 14.09 -15.68
C TYR A 50 -4.72 15.07 -15.70
N VAL A 51 -5.49 15.04 -16.78
CA VAL A 51 -6.66 15.86 -17.01
C VAL A 51 -7.90 14.98 -17.06
N PHE A 52 -8.92 15.36 -16.32
CA PHE A 52 -10.27 14.84 -16.46
C PHE A 52 -11.05 15.67 -17.46
N ALA A 53 -11.78 15.02 -18.36
CA ALA A 53 -12.69 15.64 -19.30
C ALA A 53 -13.94 14.78 -19.46
N GLY A 54 -15.05 15.40 -19.81
CA GLY A 54 -16.30 14.69 -20.06
C GLY A 54 -17.54 15.49 -19.70
N ASP A 55 -18.63 14.80 -19.52
CA ASP A 55 -19.94 15.31 -19.14
C ASP A 55 -20.58 14.38 -18.08
N CYS A 56 -21.86 14.58 -17.77
CA CYS A 56 -22.59 13.76 -16.80
C CYS A 56 -22.70 12.26 -17.19
N ASN A 57 -22.48 11.91 -18.48
CA ASN A 57 -22.63 10.55 -19.00
C ASN A 57 -21.29 9.87 -19.27
N ARG A 58 -20.21 10.65 -19.53
CA ARG A 58 -18.91 10.14 -19.96
C ARG A 58 -17.78 10.84 -19.24
N GLN A 59 -16.84 10.05 -18.79
CA GLN A 59 -15.62 10.53 -18.16
C GLN A 59 -14.41 9.97 -18.90
N HIS A 60 -13.46 10.83 -19.19
CA HIS A 60 -12.18 10.50 -19.80
C HIS A 60 -11.05 11.02 -18.92
N ILE A 61 -9.98 10.24 -18.85
CA ILE A 61 -8.75 10.60 -18.14
C ILE A 61 -7.63 10.56 -19.17
N PHE A 62 -6.91 11.66 -19.28
CA PHE A 62 -5.74 11.78 -20.14
C PHE A 62 -4.52 12.06 -19.30
N VAL A 63 -3.43 11.33 -19.55
CA VAL A 63 -2.13 11.63 -18.96
C VAL A 63 -1.55 12.81 -19.72
N ASP A 64 -1.26 13.89 -19.00
CA ASP A 64 -0.65 15.10 -19.55
C ASP A 64 0.87 15.03 -19.50
N ALA A 65 1.43 14.75 -18.33
CA ALA A 65 2.86 14.63 -18.16
C ALA A 65 3.24 13.59 -17.09
N MET A 66 4.46 13.07 -17.24
CA MET A 66 5.12 12.26 -16.22
C MET A 66 6.49 12.84 -15.93
N THR A 67 6.76 13.14 -14.67
CA THR A 67 8.02 13.73 -14.22
C THR A 67 8.62 12.92 -13.09
N VAL A 68 9.89 12.61 -13.19
CA VAL A 68 10.64 11.92 -12.12
C VAL A 68 11.47 12.93 -11.35
N THR A 69 11.34 12.94 -10.03
CA THR A 69 12.15 13.75 -9.13
C THR A 69 12.94 12.86 -8.16
N PRO A 70 14.13 13.30 -7.72
CA PRO A 70 14.90 12.55 -6.73
C PRO A 70 14.16 12.41 -5.41
N ARG A 71 14.40 11.29 -4.74
CA ARG A 71 13.86 10.88 -3.43
C ARG A 71 12.37 10.55 -3.43
N TRP A 72 12.07 9.49 -2.71
CA TRP A 72 10.71 9.07 -2.40
C TRP A 72 10.36 9.44 -0.95
N TYR A 73 9.30 10.23 -0.79
CA TYR A 73 8.81 10.70 0.51
C TYR A 73 7.59 9.93 1.01
N GLY A 74 7.10 8.99 0.22
CA GLY A 74 5.94 8.18 0.56
C GLY A 74 6.28 6.94 1.38
N ARG A 75 5.28 6.12 1.60
CA ARG A 75 5.42 4.82 2.28
C ARG A 75 6.31 3.88 1.46
N LYS A 76 7.10 3.05 2.17
CA LYS A 76 7.95 2.00 1.57
C LYS A 76 7.46 0.59 1.90
N MET A 77 6.34 0.47 2.61
CA MET A 77 5.75 -0.80 3.05
C MET A 77 4.28 -0.88 2.65
N ARG A 78 3.80 -2.10 2.42
CA ARG A 78 2.41 -2.38 2.03
C ARG A 78 1.97 -1.55 0.83
N LEU A 79 2.82 -1.48 -0.17
CA LEU A 79 2.58 -0.65 -1.35
C LEU A 79 1.42 -1.16 -2.20
N ASP A 80 1.16 -2.46 -2.15
CA ASP A 80 0.07 -3.16 -2.81
C ASP A 80 -1.29 -3.03 -2.11
N SER A 81 -1.36 -2.35 -0.95
CA SER A 81 -2.59 -2.19 -0.17
C SER A 81 -3.20 -0.79 -0.32
N LEU A 82 -4.53 -0.70 -0.24
CA LEU A 82 -5.30 0.55 -0.24
C LEU A 82 -5.81 0.84 1.17
N PRO A 83 -5.13 1.68 1.96
CA PRO A 83 -5.57 2.03 3.31
C PRO A 83 -6.85 2.89 3.32
N LEU A 84 -7.05 3.70 2.29
CA LEU A 84 -8.22 4.56 2.10
C LEU A 84 -8.76 4.37 0.69
N ARG A 85 -10.07 4.54 0.51
CA ARG A 85 -10.73 4.47 -0.80
C ARG A 85 -11.31 5.83 -1.15
N GLY A 86 -10.83 6.39 -2.26
CA GLY A 86 -11.40 7.55 -2.93
C GLY A 86 -12.18 7.15 -4.18
N ASN A 87 -12.53 8.13 -5.00
CA ASN A 87 -13.25 7.92 -6.26
C ASN A 87 -12.32 7.54 -7.44
N GLY A 88 -11.00 7.64 -7.27
CA GLY A 88 -10.00 7.22 -8.24
C GLY A 88 -8.94 6.30 -7.64
N ARG A 89 -8.29 5.52 -8.48
CA ARG A 89 -7.23 4.59 -8.09
C ARG A 89 -6.13 4.53 -9.13
N ILE A 90 -4.88 4.58 -8.66
CA ILE A 90 -3.69 4.28 -9.44
C ILE A 90 -3.20 2.90 -9.03
N VAL A 91 -2.88 2.06 -10.00
CA VAL A 91 -2.30 0.73 -9.80
C VAL A 91 -1.07 0.62 -10.68
N MET A 92 0.05 0.17 -10.09
CA MET A 92 1.24 -0.22 -10.83
C MET A 92 1.43 -1.72 -10.73
N THR A 93 1.68 -2.34 -11.86
CA THR A 93 1.89 -3.78 -11.98
C THR A 93 3.28 -4.02 -12.56
N ASP A 94 4.02 -4.94 -11.99
CA ASP A 94 5.26 -5.41 -12.57
C ASP A 94 4.97 -6.21 -13.85
N ASP A 95 5.52 -5.80 -14.95
CA ASP A 95 5.24 -6.37 -16.27
C ASP A 95 5.70 -7.85 -16.39
N ALA A 96 6.81 -8.17 -15.74
CA ALA A 96 7.38 -9.51 -15.81
C ALA A 96 6.59 -10.55 -15.01
N SER A 97 6.08 -10.19 -13.83
CA SER A 97 5.40 -11.12 -12.92
C SER A 97 3.88 -10.96 -12.90
N GLY A 98 3.34 -9.87 -13.44
CA GLY A 98 1.92 -9.50 -13.29
C GLY A 98 1.52 -9.10 -11.87
N LYS A 99 2.48 -8.99 -10.95
CA LYS A 99 2.23 -8.63 -9.54
C LYS A 99 1.88 -7.16 -9.41
N VAL A 100 0.84 -6.84 -8.65
CA VAL A 100 0.57 -5.46 -8.24
C VAL A 100 1.63 -5.05 -7.23
N ILE A 101 2.44 -4.03 -7.57
CA ILE A 101 3.57 -3.56 -6.77
C ILE A 101 3.29 -2.24 -6.06
N TYR A 102 2.27 -1.49 -6.52
CA TYR A 102 1.87 -0.24 -5.88
C TYR A 102 0.39 0.04 -6.13
N GLN A 103 -0.29 0.54 -5.10
CA GLN A 103 -1.64 1.08 -5.24
C GLN A 103 -1.77 2.38 -4.44
N HIS A 104 -2.46 3.34 -5.03
CA HIS A 104 -2.85 4.57 -4.37
C HIS A 104 -4.25 4.96 -4.77
N SER A 105 -5.01 5.48 -3.82
CA SER A 105 -6.34 6.03 -4.07
C SER A 105 -6.34 7.53 -3.88
N PHE A 106 -7.12 8.21 -4.67
CA PHE A 106 -7.29 9.65 -4.62
C PHE A 106 -8.77 10.03 -4.79
N SER A 107 -9.10 11.27 -4.48
CA SER A 107 -10.42 11.83 -4.75
C SER A 107 -10.27 13.11 -5.56
N THR A 108 -11.23 13.33 -6.47
CA THR A 108 -11.29 14.53 -7.30
C THR A 108 -12.66 15.18 -7.15
N LEU A 109 -12.71 16.49 -7.33
CA LEU A 109 -13.96 17.25 -7.40
C LEU A 109 -14.70 17.02 -8.72
N PHE A 110 -14.11 16.34 -9.68
CA PHE A 110 -14.76 16.04 -10.96
C PHE A 110 -16.05 15.25 -10.78
N GLN A 111 -16.12 14.34 -9.80
CA GLN A 111 -17.32 13.57 -9.46
C GLN A 111 -18.45 14.46 -8.91
N GLU A 112 -18.11 15.53 -8.24
CA GLU A 112 -19.10 16.52 -7.77
C GLU A 112 -19.56 17.39 -8.94
N TRP A 113 -18.64 17.83 -9.79
CA TRP A 113 -18.95 18.62 -10.96
C TRP A 113 -19.87 17.92 -11.95
N ILE A 114 -19.68 16.63 -12.27
CA ILE A 114 -20.53 15.88 -13.20
C ILE A 114 -21.99 15.73 -12.71
N ALA A 115 -22.25 15.99 -11.43
CA ALA A 115 -23.60 16.00 -10.86
C ALA A 115 -24.32 17.35 -11.02
N THR A 116 -23.62 18.39 -11.52
CA THR A 116 -24.17 19.73 -11.71
C THR A 116 -24.88 19.88 -13.05
N ASP A 117 -25.68 20.94 -13.20
CA ASP A 117 -26.35 21.27 -14.45
C ASP A 117 -25.37 21.70 -15.55
N GLU A 118 -24.20 22.24 -15.17
CA GLU A 118 -23.16 22.65 -16.15
C GLU A 118 -22.51 21.46 -16.86
N ALA A 119 -22.58 20.26 -16.29
CA ALA A 119 -22.04 19.05 -16.89
C ALA A 119 -23.01 18.34 -17.84
N ARG A 120 -24.25 18.83 -17.94
CA ARG A 120 -25.32 18.31 -18.83
C ARG A 120 -25.30 18.99 -20.15
#